data_cb5a9784fc955fbd8b8add86b75f63c4
#
_entry.id   cb5a9784fc955fbd8b8add86b75f63c4
#
_cell.length_a   1.000
_cell.length_b   1.000
_cell.length_c   1.000
_cell.angle_alpha   90.00
_cell.angle_beta   90.00
_cell.angle_gamma   90.00
#
_symmetry.space_group_name_H-M   'P 1'
#
loop_
_entity.id
_entity.type
_entity.pdbx_description
1 polymer ?
#
loop_
_entity_poly.entity_id
_entity_poly.type
_entity_poly.pdbx_seq_one_letter_code
_entity_poly.pdbx_strand_id
1 'polypeptide(L)'
;MFKNMTIKLALLKSGEEVISDMDEMITDKQAVVGYYFTNPCRAMLTTPDISSGDSSERQPVSIKLIPWFPLAKEDKIPVVADWVISIVEPQPKLKELYTKASEDYEKRKSQSTSLS
;
A
#
# COMPACT_ATOMS: atom_id res chain seq x y z
N MET A 1 16.60 -13.13 11.01
CA MET A 1 17.01 -12.51 9.75
C MET A 1 15.90 -11.63 9.19
N PHE A 2 16.21 -10.39 8.93
CA PHE A 2 15.20 -9.46 8.46
C PHE A 2 15.08 -9.50 6.95
N LYS A 3 13.87 -9.65 6.48
CA LYS A 3 13.60 -9.58 5.05
C LYS A 3 13.64 -8.12 4.63
N ASN A 4 14.41 -7.81 3.61
CA ASN A 4 14.41 -6.47 3.03
C ASN A 4 13.12 -6.27 2.28
N MET A 5 12.33 -5.29 2.71
CA MET A 5 11.09 -4.97 2.04
C MET A 5 11.34 -4.14 0.81
N THR A 6 10.65 -4.46 -0.26
CA THR A 6 10.67 -3.69 -1.49
C THR A 6 9.37 -2.91 -1.56
N ILE A 7 9.37 -1.75 -0.96
CA ILE A 7 8.16 -0.93 -0.87
C ILE A 7 8.04 -0.06 -2.11
N LYS A 8 6.96 -0.23 -2.85
CA LYS A 8 6.70 0.48 -4.09
C LYS A 8 5.27 1.01 -4.12
N LEU A 9 5.05 1.99 -4.97
CA LEU A 9 3.71 2.54 -5.22
C LEU A 9 3.30 2.14 -6.62
N ALA A 10 2.17 1.47 -6.75
CA ALA A 10 1.67 1.01 -8.03
C ALA A 10 0.41 1.78 -8.42
N LEU A 11 0.34 2.18 -9.68
CA LEU A 11 -0.89 2.71 -10.26
C LEU A 11 -1.56 1.59 -11.02
N LEU A 12 -2.78 1.27 -10.66
CA LEU A 12 -3.53 0.18 -11.27
C LEU A 12 -4.47 0.71 -12.34
N LYS A 13 -4.94 -0.17 -13.21
CA LYS A 13 -5.89 0.20 -14.26
C LYS A 13 -7.19 0.78 -13.70
N SER A 14 -7.53 0.42 -12.48
CA SER A 14 -8.69 0.98 -11.80
C SER A 14 -8.52 2.45 -11.43
N GLY A 15 -7.31 2.97 -11.52
CA GLY A 15 -7.00 4.32 -11.05
C GLY A 15 -6.55 4.37 -9.60
N GLU A 16 -6.56 3.25 -8.92
CA GLU A 16 -6.10 3.20 -7.54
C GLU A 16 -4.59 3.24 -7.46
N GLU A 17 -4.08 3.96 -6.45
CA GLU A 17 -2.67 3.94 -6.13
C GLU A 17 -2.50 3.09 -4.88
N VAL A 18 -1.70 2.03 -5.00
CA VAL A 18 -1.52 1.05 -3.93
C VAL A 18 -0.05 1.00 -3.55
N ILE A 19 0.21 1.23 -2.27
CA ILE A 19 1.56 1.06 -1.73
C ILE A 19 1.64 -0.29 -1.05
N SER A 20 2.74 -0.99 -1.26
CA SER A 20 2.88 -2.34 -0.75
C SER A 20 4.34 -2.78 -0.78
N ASP A 21 4.64 -3.77 0.01
CA ASP A 21 5.86 -4.55 -0.18
C ASP A 21 5.57 -5.46 -1.37
N MET A 22 6.36 -5.35 -2.43
CA MET A 22 6.08 -6.03 -3.69
C MET A 22 7.21 -6.98 -4.08
N ASP A 23 6.81 -8.16 -4.54
CA ASP A 23 7.73 -9.12 -5.15
C ASP A 23 7.23 -9.48 -6.54
N GLU A 24 8.14 -9.80 -7.44
CA GLU A 24 7.75 -10.18 -8.79
C GLU A 24 7.46 -11.67 -8.90
N MET A 25 6.45 -12.02 -9.69
CA MET A 25 6.22 -13.40 -10.11
C MET A 25 6.94 -13.62 -11.42
N ILE A 26 7.96 -14.44 -11.39
CA ILE A 26 8.82 -14.65 -12.54
C ILE A 26 8.67 -16.08 -13.04
N THR A 27 8.49 -16.25 -14.35
CA THR A 27 8.40 -17.57 -14.97
C THR A 27 9.79 -18.17 -15.15
N ASP A 28 9.81 -19.45 -15.57
CA ASP A 28 11.06 -20.13 -15.90
C ASP A 28 11.84 -19.41 -16.99
N LYS A 29 11.15 -18.67 -17.84
CA LYS A 29 11.78 -17.88 -18.90
C LYS A 29 12.15 -16.48 -18.43
N GLN A 30 12.06 -16.24 -17.12
CA GLN A 30 12.38 -14.97 -16.50
C GLN A 30 11.53 -13.80 -16.96
N ALA A 31 10.28 -14.09 -17.35
CA ALA A 31 9.31 -13.07 -17.69
C ALA A 31 8.46 -12.76 -16.46
N VAL A 32 8.23 -11.48 -16.21
CA VAL A 32 7.37 -11.05 -15.10
C VAL A 32 5.92 -11.19 -15.53
N VAL A 33 5.16 -12.05 -14.85
CA VAL A 33 3.75 -12.28 -15.19
C VAL A 33 2.82 -11.68 -14.17
N GLY A 34 3.34 -11.20 -13.05
CA GLY A 34 2.53 -10.60 -12.00
C GLY A 34 3.37 -10.17 -10.84
N TYR A 35 2.70 -9.80 -9.77
CA TYR A 35 3.35 -9.35 -8.54
C TYR A 35 2.64 -9.91 -7.34
N TYR A 36 3.37 -10.05 -6.25
CA TYR A 36 2.77 -10.28 -4.94
C TYR A 36 2.83 -9.00 -4.15
N PHE A 37 1.67 -8.53 -3.72
CA PHE A 37 1.56 -7.36 -2.86
C PHE A 37 1.34 -7.85 -1.43
N THR A 38 2.29 -7.59 -0.56
CA THR A 38 2.17 -7.97 0.84
C THR A 38 1.70 -6.77 1.65
N ASN A 39 0.59 -6.94 2.35
CA ASN A 39 -0.06 -5.89 3.14
C ASN A 39 -0.34 -4.63 2.31
N PRO A 40 -1.00 -4.77 1.16
CA PRO A 40 -1.23 -3.61 0.30
C PRO A 40 -2.21 -2.63 0.92
N CYS A 41 -1.92 -1.35 0.76
CA CYS A 41 -2.77 -0.27 1.21
C CYS A 41 -3.04 0.69 0.07
N ARG A 42 -4.28 1.10 -0.07
CA ARG A 42 -4.62 2.16 -1.00
C ARG A 42 -4.17 3.48 -0.40
N ALA A 43 -3.44 4.26 -1.17
CA ALA A 43 -2.95 5.56 -0.74
C ALA A 43 -3.84 6.64 -1.32
N MET A 44 -4.30 7.53 -0.46
CA MET A 44 -5.19 8.61 -0.86
C MET A 44 -4.73 9.92 -0.26
N LEU A 45 -4.85 10.99 -1.05
CA LEU A 45 -4.64 12.33 -0.53
C LEU A 45 -5.97 12.85 -0.03
N THR A 46 -5.96 13.36 1.19
CA THR A 46 -7.15 13.97 1.76
C THR A 46 -6.86 15.41 2.11
N THR A 47 -7.83 16.27 1.85
CA THR A 47 -7.76 17.66 2.26
C THR A 47 -8.78 17.86 3.37
N PRO A 48 -8.45 18.69 4.37
CA PRO A 48 -9.44 18.96 5.42
C PRO A 48 -10.66 19.64 4.83
N ASP A 49 -11.80 19.35 5.43
CA ASP A 49 -13.06 19.92 5.00
C ASP A 49 -13.03 21.41 5.30
N ILE A 50 -13.19 22.23 4.26
CA ILE A 50 -13.15 23.67 4.39
C ILE A 50 -14.58 24.17 4.50
N SER A 51 -15.11 24.16 5.69
CA SER A 51 -16.47 24.69 5.92
C SER A 51 -16.47 26.18 6.23
N SER A 52 -15.33 26.74 6.58
CA SER A 52 -15.27 28.12 7.05
C SER A 52 -15.07 29.15 5.96
N GLY A 53 -14.76 28.71 4.76
CA GLY A 53 -14.58 29.65 3.65
C GLY A 53 -13.31 30.48 3.71
N ASP A 54 -12.47 30.25 4.67
CA ASP A 54 -11.20 30.97 4.76
C ASP A 54 -10.16 30.26 3.91
N SER A 55 -10.14 30.62 2.66
CA SER A 55 -9.34 29.94 1.67
C SER A 55 -7.95 30.53 1.47
N SER A 56 -7.60 31.55 2.24
CA SER A 56 -6.33 32.23 2.06
C SER A 56 -5.12 31.42 2.50
N GLU A 57 -5.32 30.43 3.32
CA GLU A 57 -4.21 29.61 3.82
C GLU A 57 -4.17 28.28 3.09
N ARG A 58 -2.94 27.79 2.88
CA ARG A 58 -2.77 26.47 2.28
C ARG A 58 -3.27 25.42 3.24
N GLN A 59 -4.22 24.65 2.78
CA GLN A 59 -4.72 23.54 3.57
C GLN A 59 -3.69 22.43 3.56
N PRO A 60 -3.38 21.86 4.72
CA PRO A 60 -2.46 20.74 4.76
C PRO A 60 -3.10 19.54 4.07
N VAL A 61 -2.31 18.89 3.22
CA VAL A 61 -2.76 17.69 2.55
C VAL A 61 -2.26 16.51 3.35
N SER A 62 -3.18 15.64 3.73
CA SER A 62 -2.84 14.45 4.49
C SER A 62 -2.88 13.22 3.59
N ILE A 63 -2.07 12.26 3.93
CA ILE A 63 -2.05 10.97 3.25
C ILE A 63 -2.80 9.98 4.12
N LYS A 64 -3.78 9.30 3.54
CA LYS A 64 -4.55 8.28 4.22
C LYS A 64 -4.24 6.93 3.58
N LEU A 65 -3.98 5.94 4.42
CA LEU A 65 -3.75 4.57 3.97
C LEU A 65 -4.94 3.71 4.37
N ILE A 66 -5.50 3.01 3.41
CA ILE A 66 -6.64 2.14 3.63
C ILE A 66 -6.25 0.74 3.17
N PRO A 67 -6.46 -0.30 4.00
CA PRO A 67 -6.16 -1.65 3.55
C PRO A 67 -6.87 -1.93 2.23
N TRP A 68 -6.11 -2.41 1.25
CA TRP A 68 -6.66 -2.60 -0.09
C TRP A 68 -7.60 -3.80 -0.16
N PHE A 69 -7.30 -4.82 0.62
CA PHE A 69 -8.07 -6.06 0.56
C PHE A 69 -8.41 -6.53 1.98
N PRO A 70 -9.22 -5.74 2.72
CA PRO A 70 -9.40 -5.99 4.15
C PRO A 70 -10.12 -7.31 4.48
N LEU A 71 -10.84 -7.86 3.53
CA LEU A 71 -11.57 -9.11 3.76
C LEU A 71 -10.80 -10.35 3.31
N ALA A 72 -9.60 -10.18 2.78
CA ALA A 72 -8.78 -11.31 2.38
C ALA A 72 -8.19 -11.98 3.59
N LYS A 73 -8.18 -13.30 3.58
CA LYS A 73 -7.54 -14.07 4.64
C LYS A 73 -6.02 -13.92 4.58
N GLU A 74 -5.49 -13.81 3.39
CA GLU A 74 -4.06 -13.77 3.17
C GLU A 74 -3.53 -12.35 3.12
N ASP A 75 -2.32 -12.15 3.61
CA ASP A 75 -1.67 -10.85 3.57
C ASP A 75 -0.95 -10.59 2.24
N LYS A 76 -0.65 -11.66 1.54
CA LYS A 76 0.10 -11.62 0.28
C LYS A 76 -0.86 -11.86 -0.87
N ILE A 77 -1.09 -10.82 -1.66
CA ILE A 77 -2.11 -10.82 -2.69
C ILE A 77 -1.47 -10.89 -4.08
N PRO A 78 -1.80 -11.90 -4.90
CA PRO A 78 -1.28 -11.96 -6.26
C PRO A 78 -2.01 -10.96 -7.16
N VAL A 79 -1.25 -10.25 -7.99
CA VAL A 79 -1.79 -9.25 -8.90
C VAL A 79 -1.18 -9.50 -10.28
N VAL A 80 -2.02 -9.67 -11.30
CA VAL A 80 -1.53 -9.91 -12.65
C VAL A 80 -0.84 -8.67 -13.21
N ALA A 81 0.22 -8.87 -13.97
CA ALA A 81 1.01 -7.77 -14.50
C ALA A 81 0.18 -6.81 -15.36
N ASP A 82 -0.77 -7.34 -16.13
CA ASP A 82 -1.60 -6.52 -17.00
C ASP A 82 -2.47 -5.52 -16.27
N TRP A 83 -2.71 -5.74 -14.99
CA TRP A 83 -3.52 -4.81 -14.20
C TRP A 83 -2.73 -3.60 -13.70
N VAL A 84 -1.41 -3.67 -13.77
CA VAL A 84 -0.53 -2.63 -13.25
C VAL A 84 -0.06 -1.75 -14.38
N ILE A 85 -0.37 -0.45 -14.27
CA ILE A 85 0.06 0.53 -15.28
C ILE A 85 1.51 0.95 -15.03
N SER A 86 1.83 1.23 -13.76
CA SER A 86 3.15 1.77 -13.43
C SER A 86 3.52 1.42 -12.01
N ILE A 87 4.80 1.20 -11.77
CA ILE A 87 5.32 1.00 -10.42
C ILE A 87 6.45 1.99 -10.23
N VAL A 88 6.37 2.77 -9.16
CA VAL A 88 7.34 3.84 -8.91
C VAL A 88 7.77 3.82 -7.45
N GLU A 89 8.83 4.57 -7.16
CA GLU A 89 9.26 4.77 -5.78
C GLU A 89 8.28 5.70 -5.09
N PRO A 90 7.81 5.35 -3.89
CA PRO A 90 6.93 6.26 -3.16
C PRO A 90 7.70 7.45 -2.58
N GLN A 91 6.99 8.54 -2.36
CA GLN A 91 7.55 9.66 -1.62
C GLN A 91 8.01 9.19 -0.25
N PRO A 92 9.10 9.75 0.29
CA PRO A 92 9.64 9.28 1.57
C PRO A 92 8.62 9.30 2.70
N LYS A 93 7.78 10.32 2.76
CA LYS A 93 6.75 10.41 3.80
C LYS A 93 5.71 9.30 3.67
N LEU A 94 5.32 8.98 2.45
CA LEU A 94 4.38 7.89 2.21
C LEU A 94 4.99 6.55 2.61
N LYS A 95 6.25 6.33 2.25
CA LYS A 95 6.95 5.11 2.61
C LYS A 95 7.05 4.95 4.13
N GLU A 96 7.31 6.05 4.82
CA GLU A 96 7.39 6.05 6.28
C GLU A 96 6.04 5.69 6.90
N LEU A 97 4.97 6.29 6.39
CA LEU A 97 3.62 5.99 6.89
C LEU A 97 3.25 4.52 6.66
N TYR A 98 3.59 4.01 5.50
CA TYR A 98 3.30 2.61 5.19
C TYR A 98 4.09 1.67 6.09
N THR A 99 5.35 1.96 6.32
CA THR A 99 6.20 1.12 7.16
C THR A 99 5.63 1.05 8.58
N LYS A 100 5.20 2.19 9.09
CA LYS A 100 4.62 2.25 10.42
C LYS A 100 3.28 1.52 10.48
N ALA A 101 2.44 1.71 9.48
CA ALA A 101 1.15 1.03 9.41
C ALA A 101 1.33 -0.49 9.32
N SER A 102 2.33 -0.93 8.57
CA SER A 102 2.63 -2.34 8.42
C SER A 102 3.09 -2.96 9.73
N GLU A 103 3.92 -2.25 10.48
CA GLU A 103 4.36 -2.71 11.80
C GLU A 103 3.19 -2.83 12.77
N ASP A 104 2.31 -1.84 12.77
CA ASP A 104 1.13 -1.87 13.64
C ASP A 104 0.21 -3.01 13.27
N TYR A 105 0.05 -3.30 11.99
CA TYR A 105 -0.76 -4.40 11.52
C TYR A 105 -0.21 -5.74 12.01
N GLU A 106 1.09 -5.94 11.90
CA GLU A 106 1.72 -7.18 12.36
C GLU A 106 1.55 -7.36 13.87
N LYS A 107 1.62 -6.29 14.63
CA LYS A 107 1.40 -6.36 16.08
C LYS A 107 -0.02 -6.77 16.41
N ARG A 108 -1.01 -6.21 15.70
CA ARG A 108 -2.40 -6.56 15.92
C ARG A 108 -2.67 -8.02 15.55
N LYS A 109 -2.09 -8.46 14.46
CA LYS A 109 -2.24 -9.84 14.02
C LYS A 109 -1.67 -10.81 15.05
N SER A 110 -0.52 -10.49 15.60
CA SER A 110 0.09 -11.32 16.64
C SER A 110 -0.76 -11.37 17.90
N GLN A 111 -1.39 -10.27 18.28
CA GLN A 111 -2.25 -10.23 19.46
C GLN A 111 -3.55 -10.96 19.23
N SER A 112 -4.13 -10.86 18.04
CA SER A 112 -5.41 -11.49 17.78
C SER A 112 -5.33 -13.01 17.71
N THR A 113 -4.17 -13.56 17.36
CA THR A 113 -4.01 -15.01 17.34
C THR A 113 -4.05 -15.61 18.73
N SER A 114 -3.75 -14.84 19.75
CA SER A 114 -3.79 -15.34 21.12
C SER A 114 -5.20 -15.45 21.67
N LEU A 115 -6.18 -14.87 21.00
CA LEU A 115 -7.56 -14.89 21.47
C LEU A 115 -8.40 -16.00 20.87
N SER A 116 -7.88 -16.72 19.91
CA SER A 116 -8.63 -17.79 19.26
C SER A 116 -8.61 -19.08 20.02
#